data_9ca63f0f9a1d477ddf0e34bc9ec1fa85
#
_entry.id   9ca63f0f9a1d477ddf0e34bc9ec1fa85
#
_cell.length_a   1.000
_cell.length_b   1.000
_cell.length_c   1.000
_cell.angle_alpha   90.00
_cell.angle_beta   90.00
_cell.angle_gamma   90.00
#
_symmetry.space_group_name_H-M   'P 1'
#
loop_
_entity.id
_entity.type
_entity.pdbx_description
1 polymer ?
#
loop_
_entity_poly.entity_id
_entity_poly.type
_entity_poly.pdbx_seq_one_letter_code
_entity_poly.pdbx_strand_id
1 'polypeptide(L)'
;MRILKIQDCFFIGMFMLGICFTMSAQTGQINIQQNELIPKLLDLKSEMTKDGKLGERYTIQLYYGDNNAASNVIKEFRAKYNSLPSSVIYETPNYKVWVGNFRNRLEADRALLKIKPDFPSAFIPKPQRG
;
A
#
# COMPACT_ATOMS: atom_id res chain seq x y z
N MET A 1 2.88 -68.08 -13.25
CA MET A 1 2.99 -66.77 -13.91
C MET A 1 2.00 -66.72 -15.05
N ARG A 2 0.97 -65.88 -15.00
CA ARG A 2 0.04 -65.69 -16.11
C ARG A 2 0.72 -64.80 -17.11
N ILE A 3 1.03 -65.35 -18.29
CA ILE A 3 1.55 -64.59 -19.41
C ILE A 3 0.40 -63.68 -19.88
N LEU A 4 0.53 -62.37 -19.64
CA LEU A 4 -0.38 -61.38 -20.20
C LEU A 4 -0.43 -61.58 -21.71
N LYS A 5 -1.61 -61.87 -22.28
CA LYS A 5 -1.79 -62.01 -23.71
C LYS A 5 -1.47 -60.67 -24.39
N ILE A 6 -0.79 -60.72 -25.52
CA ILE A 6 -0.42 -59.55 -26.34
C ILE A 6 -1.61 -58.59 -26.54
N GLN A 7 -2.81 -59.16 -26.55
CA GLN A 7 -4.06 -58.45 -26.69
C GLN A 7 -4.35 -57.51 -25.48
N ASP A 8 -4.04 -57.94 -24.23
CA ASP A 8 -4.21 -57.12 -23.02
C ASP A 8 -3.22 -55.97 -22.97
N CYS A 9 -1.99 -56.17 -23.45
CA CYS A 9 -1.00 -55.10 -23.57
C CYS A 9 -1.41 -54.02 -24.60
N PHE A 10 -2.09 -54.43 -25.69
CA PHE A 10 -2.59 -53.51 -26.70
C PHE A 10 -3.72 -52.60 -26.14
N PHE A 11 -4.64 -53.16 -25.36
CA PHE A 11 -5.71 -52.40 -24.72
C PHE A 11 -5.18 -51.42 -23.63
N ILE A 12 -4.17 -51.83 -22.87
CA ILE A 12 -3.52 -50.95 -21.85
C ILE A 12 -2.79 -49.79 -22.53
N GLY A 13 -2.09 -50.07 -23.63
CA GLY A 13 -1.40 -49.03 -24.42
C GLY A 13 -2.37 -48.02 -25.04
N MET A 14 -3.52 -48.48 -25.56
CA MET A 14 -4.54 -47.63 -26.15
C MET A 14 -5.28 -46.80 -25.09
N PHE A 15 -5.46 -47.33 -23.88
CA PHE A 15 -6.05 -46.58 -22.74
C PHE A 15 -5.11 -45.50 -22.21
N MET A 16 -3.79 -45.79 -22.17
CA MET A 16 -2.77 -44.77 -21.77
C MET A 16 -2.67 -43.63 -22.78
N LEU A 17 -2.83 -43.90 -24.07
CA LEU A 17 -2.78 -42.88 -25.13
C LEU A 17 -3.99 -41.92 -25.06
N GLY A 18 -5.14 -42.36 -24.56
CA GLY A 18 -6.36 -41.58 -24.43
C GLY A 18 -6.30 -40.52 -23.32
N ILE A 19 -5.42 -40.66 -22.33
CA ILE A 19 -5.34 -39.77 -21.17
C ILE A 19 -4.53 -38.49 -21.48
N CYS A 20 -3.71 -38.50 -22.53
CA CYS A 20 -2.86 -37.36 -22.88
C CYS A 20 -3.59 -36.18 -23.55
N PHE A 21 -4.86 -36.33 -23.95
CA PHE A 21 -5.57 -35.30 -24.73
C PHE A 21 -6.47 -34.37 -23.91
N THR A 22 -6.51 -34.47 -22.59
CA THR A 22 -7.40 -33.64 -21.77
C THR A 22 -6.71 -32.52 -20.96
N MET A 23 -5.49 -32.16 -21.34
CA MET A 23 -4.87 -30.94 -20.81
C MET A 23 -5.33 -29.73 -21.63
N SER A 24 -6.58 -29.34 -21.50
CA SER A 24 -7.03 -28.00 -21.84
C SER A 24 -6.43 -27.03 -20.83
N ALA A 25 -5.36 -26.35 -21.22
CA ALA A 25 -4.86 -25.21 -20.46
C ALA A 25 -5.99 -24.18 -20.37
N GLN A 26 -6.59 -24.05 -19.18
CA GLN A 26 -7.52 -22.97 -18.89
C GLN A 26 -6.73 -21.67 -18.93
N THR A 27 -6.69 -21.01 -20.07
CA THR A 27 -6.31 -19.61 -20.16
C THR A 27 -7.42 -18.82 -19.48
N GLY A 28 -7.24 -18.55 -18.18
CA GLY A 28 -8.09 -17.65 -17.44
C GLY A 28 -7.97 -16.25 -18.03
N GLN A 29 -8.90 -15.86 -18.88
CA GLN A 29 -9.02 -14.48 -19.29
C GLN A 29 -9.53 -13.69 -18.09
N ILE A 30 -8.63 -12.93 -17.46
CA ILE A 30 -8.99 -11.95 -16.45
C ILE A 30 -9.66 -10.79 -17.21
N ASN A 31 -10.99 -10.83 -17.31
CA ASN A 31 -11.75 -9.71 -17.86
C ASN A 31 -11.94 -8.66 -16.74
N ILE A 32 -10.94 -7.82 -16.55
CA ILE A 32 -11.04 -6.67 -15.66
C ILE A 32 -11.87 -5.63 -16.42
N GLN A 33 -13.15 -5.52 -16.11
CA GLN A 33 -13.95 -4.37 -16.51
C GLN A 33 -13.47 -3.16 -15.70
N GLN A 34 -12.35 -2.60 -16.12
CA GLN A 34 -11.82 -1.39 -15.54
C GLN A 34 -12.64 -0.21 -16.09
N ASN A 35 -13.17 0.62 -15.19
CA ASN A 35 -13.84 1.85 -15.56
C ASN A 35 -12.87 2.70 -16.40
N GLU A 36 -13.31 3.19 -17.55
CA GLU A 36 -12.49 4.01 -18.47
C GLU A 36 -11.91 5.27 -17.82
N LEU A 37 -12.48 5.71 -16.70
CA LEU A 37 -11.98 6.84 -15.92
C LEU A 37 -10.68 6.52 -15.18
N ILE A 38 -10.38 5.26 -14.87
CA ILE A 38 -9.19 4.89 -14.10
C ILE A 38 -7.88 5.18 -14.86
N PRO A 39 -7.72 4.77 -16.14
CA PRO A 39 -6.55 5.15 -16.92
C PRO A 39 -6.37 6.67 -17.00
N LYS A 40 -7.45 7.41 -17.25
CA LYS A 40 -7.43 8.87 -17.33
C LYS A 40 -7.00 9.54 -16.03
N LEU A 41 -7.44 9.00 -14.88
CA LEU A 41 -7.01 9.49 -13.57
C LEU A 41 -5.55 9.19 -13.28
N LEU A 42 -5.04 8.03 -13.74
CA LEU A 42 -3.63 7.67 -13.62
C LEU A 42 -2.74 8.58 -14.47
N ASP A 43 -3.15 8.89 -15.70
CA ASP A 43 -2.44 9.81 -16.58
C ASP A 43 -2.40 11.22 -15.98
N LEU A 44 -3.54 11.72 -15.51
CA LEU A 44 -3.62 13.03 -14.85
C LEU A 44 -2.75 13.08 -13.59
N LYS A 45 -2.76 12.03 -12.77
CA LYS A 45 -1.87 11.92 -11.61
C LYS A 45 -0.41 11.95 -12.01
N SER A 46 -0.04 11.24 -13.09
CA SER A 46 1.33 11.20 -13.62
C SER A 46 1.79 12.59 -14.08
N GLU A 47 0.93 13.30 -14.83
CA GLU A 47 1.22 14.68 -15.26
C GLU A 47 1.37 15.63 -14.07
N MET A 48 0.46 15.59 -13.12
CA MET A 48 0.53 16.43 -11.91
C MET A 48 1.76 16.14 -11.07
N THR A 49 2.25 14.90 -11.08
CA THR A 49 3.50 14.51 -10.39
C THR A 49 4.72 15.07 -11.13
N LYS A 50 4.76 14.97 -12.47
CA LYS A 50 5.84 15.52 -13.30
C LYS A 50 5.93 17.04 -13.18
N ASP A 51 4.78 17.72 -13.13
CA ASP A 51 4.69 19.19 -12.97
C ASP A 51 4.99 19.65 -11.53
N GLY A 52 5.31 18.75 -10.61
CA GLY A 52 5.53 19.07 -9.20
C GLY A 52 4.28 19.55 -8.45
N LYS A 53 3.09 19.47 -9.07
CA LYS A 53 1.81 19.86 -8.44
C LYS A 53 1.37 18.90 -7.35
N LEU A 54 1.77 17.62 -7.44
CA LEU A 54 1.67 16.59 -6.41
C LEU A 54 3.00 16.45 -5.66
N GLY A 55 3.70 17.56 -5.40
CA GLY A 55 4.97 17.58 -4.70
C GLY A 55 4.93 16.82 -3.38
N GLU A 56 6.07 16.23 -3.04
CA GLU A 56 6.29 15.57 -1.74
C GLU A 56 5.81 16.49 -0.63
N ARG A 57 4.79 16.07 0.10
CA ARG A 57 4.28 16.84 1.23
C ARG A 57 5.04 16.48 2.48
N TYR A 58 5.39 17.48 3.25
CA TYR A 58 6.06 17.29 4.53
C TYR A 58 5.03 17.13 5.63
N THR A 59 5.26 16.18 6.51
CA THR A 59 4.49 15.92 7.72
C THR A 59 5.41 15.93 8.93
N ILE A 60 4.86 16.16 10.10
CA ILE A 60 5.58 16.04 11.37
C ILE A 60 5.11 14.76 12.05
N GLN A 61 6.04 13.91 12.47
CA GLN A 61 5.75 12.72 13.26
C GLN A 61 5.87 13.07 14.73
N LEU A 62 4.78 12.88 15.49
CA LEU A 62 4.74 13.14 16.91
C LEU A 62 5.09 11.91 17.75
N TYR A 63 4.65 10.73 17.27
CA TYR A 63 4.76 9.48 18.02
C TYR A 63 4.94 8.29 17.09
N TYR A 64 5.60 7.26 17.62
CA TYR A 64 5.72 5.95 17.01
C TYR A 64 5.71 4.88 18.10
N GLY A 65 4.77 3.91 18.03
CA GLY A 65 4.65 2.82 19.00
C GLY A 65 3.26 2.21 19.05
N ASP A 66 2.76 1.90 20.24
CA ASP A 66 1.51 1.21 20.43
C ASP A 66 0.27 2.09 20.11
N ASN A 67 -0.88 1.44 19.89
CA ASN A 67 -2.13 2.09 19.51
C ASN A 67 -2.70 3.00 20.62
N ASN A 68 -2.60 2.58 21.89
CA ASN A 68 -3.23 3.33 22.98
C ASN A 68 -2.52 4.67 23.20
N ALA A 69 -1.18 4.64 23.21
CA ALA A 69 -0.39 5.86 23.31
C ALA A 69 -0.56 6.75 22.08
N ALA A 70 -0.59 6.21 20.86
CA ALA A 70 -0.87 6.95 19.65
C ALA A 70 -2.23 7.66 19.69
N SER A 71 -3.26 6.97 20.20
CA SER A 71 -4.61 7.52 20.37
C SER A 71 -4.66 8.66 21.40
N ASN A 72 -3.89 8.57 22.45
CA ASN A 72 -3.79 9.64 23.45
C ASN A 72 -3.08 10.87 22.91
N VAL A 73 -1.93 10.65 22.25
CA VAL A 73 -1.14 11.72 21.63
C VAL A 73 -1.96 12.50 20.59
N ILE A 74 -2.71 11.81 19.72
CA ILE A 74 -3.52 12.52 18.72
C ILE A 74 -4.69 13.28 19.32
N LYS A 75 -5.30 12.79 20.40
CA LYS A 75 -6.35 13.51 21.13
C LYS A 75 -5.80 14.78 21.78
N GLU A 76 -4.66 14.69 22.45
CA GLU A 76 -3.98 15.84 23.06
C GLU A 76 -3.58 16.87 22.00
N PHE A 77 -3.01 16.41 20.86
CA PHE A 77 -2.66 17.29 19.78
C PHE A 77 -3.87 18.05 19.22
N ARG A 78 -4.97 17.36 18.95
CA ARG A 78 -6.20 17.98 18.43
C ARG A 78 -6.82 18.99 19.38
N ALA A 79 -6.68 18.78 20.68
CA ALA A 79 -7.16 19.73 21.69
C ALA A 79 -6.37 21.05 21.68
N LYS A 80 -5.05 20.98 21.38
CA LYS A 80 -4.16 22.16 21.35
C LYS A 80 -4.05 22.80 19.96
N TYR A 81 -4.06 21.99 18.91
CA TYR A 81 -3.74 22.39 17.52
C TYR A 81 -4.84 21.96 16.55
N ASN A 82 -6.06 22.43 16.76
CA ASN A 82 -7.25 22.05 15.97
C ASN A 82 -7.20 22.47 14.50
N SER A 83 -6.36 23.44 14.13
CA SER A 83 -6.21 23.94 12.76
C SER A 83 -5.31 23.07 11.87
N LEU A 84 -4.53 22.14 12.44
CA LEU A 84 -3.64 21.28 11.70
C LEU A 84 -4.24 19.88 11.51
N PRO A 85 -4.23 19.35 10.27
CA PRO A 85 -4.68 17.99 10.03
C PRO A 85 -3.79 17.00 10.79
N SER A 86 -4.42 15.96 11.33
CA SER A 86 -3.71 14.93 12.10
C SER A 86 -4.30 13.54 11.81
N SER A 87 -3.46 12.53 11.68
CA SER A 87 -3.84 11.16 11.41
C SER A 87 -2.99 10.16 12.19
N VAL A 88 -3.61 9.02 12.50
CA VAL A 88 -2.88 7.83 13.00
C VAL A 88 -2.76 6.86 11.83
N ILE A 89 -1.54 6.42 11.56
CA ILE A 89 -1.22 5.49 10.48
C ILE A 89 -0.66 4.22 11.11
N TYR A 90 -1.22 3.07 10.72
CA TYR A 90 -0.68 1.77 11.11
C TYR A 90 0.43 1.37 10.13
N GLU A 91 1.59 1.07 10.67
CA GLU A 91 2.73 0.53 9.94
C GLU A 91 3.33 -0.60 10.76
N THR A 92 3.01 -1.81 10.34
CA THR A 92 3.30 -3.06 11.06
C THR A 92 4.70 -3.08 11.70
N PRO A 93 4.82 -3.35 13.00
CA PRO A 93 3.76 -3.66 13.97
C PRO A 93 3.21 -2.43 14.73
N ASN A 94 3.65 -1.22 14.42
CA ASN A 94 3.43 -0.01 15.21
C ASN A 94 2.48 1.00 14.57
N TYR A 95 2.10 1.99 15.36
CA TYR A 95 1.29 3.13 14.93
C TYR A 95 2.13 4.40 14.92
N LYS A 96 1.91 5.24 13.90
CA LYS A 96 2.52 6.56 13.76
C LYS A 96 1.46 7.64 13.88
N VAL A 97 1.76 8.71 14.60
CA VAL A 97 0.93 9.90 14.63
C VAL A 97 1.59 10.96 13.75
N TRP A 98 0.94 11.29 12.63
CA TRP A 98 1.38 12.30 11.68
C TRP A 98 0.48 13.52 11.73
N VAL A 99 1.10 14.70 11.68
CA VAL A 99 0.39 15.99 11.74
C VAL A 99 0.92 16.95 10.68
N GLY A 100 0.02 17.80 10.21
CA GLY A 100 0.31 18.76 9.17
C GLY A 100 0.30 18.15 7.75
N ASN A 101 0.34 19.03 6.77
CA ASN A 101 0.41 18.71 5.35
C ASN A 101 1.06 19.91 4.64
N PHE A 102 2.38 20.03 4.81
CA PHE A 102 3.14 21.22 4.41
C PHE A 102 3.68 21.06 2.99
N ARG A 103 3.70 22.16 2.24
CA ARG A 103 4.16 22.16 0.84
C ARG A 103 5.68 22.12 0.72
N ASN A 104 6.37 22.65 1.70
CA ASN A 104 7.82 22.70 1.72
C ASN A 104 8.38 22.47 3.13
N ARG A 105 9.65 22.13 3.19
CA ARG A 105 10.31 21.83 4.45
C ARG A 105 10.35 23.03 5.41
N LEU A 106 10.53 24.23 4.90
CA LEU A 106 10.61 25.43 5.74
C LEU A 106 9.28 25.70 6.50
N GLU A 107 8.15 25.44 5.84
CA GLU A 107 6.84 25.52 6.46
C GLU A 107 6.68 24.49 7.58
N ALA A 108 7.11 23.25 7.32
CA ALA A 108 7.12 22.17 8.31
C ALA A 108 8.06 22.48 9.49
N ASP A 109 9.26 23.02 9.23
CA ASP A 109 10.21 23.41 10.29
C ASP A 109 9.63 24.51 11.19
N ARG A 110 8.96 25.51 10.62
CA ARG A 110 8.26 26.56 11.40
C ARG A 110 7.13 26.00 12.27
N ALA A 111 6.37 25.05 11.74
CA ALA A 111 5.33 24.37 12.50
C ALA A 111 5.93 23.50 13.62
N LEU A 112 7.01 22.78 13.32
CA LEU A 112 7.73 21.96 14.29
C LEU A 112 8.24 22.78 15.46
N LEU A 113 8.77 23.98 15.25
CA LEU A 113 9.22 24.88 16.32
C LEU A 113 8.08 25.24 17.29
N LYS A 114 6.86 25.37 16.78
CA LYS A 114 5.68 25.67 17.63
C LYS A 114 5.18 24.44 18.39
N ILE A 115 5.33 23.25 17.81
CA ILE A 115 4.82 21.97 18.35
C ILE A 115 5.81 21.35 19.35
N LYS A 116 7.11 21.55 19.14
CA LYS A 116 8.18 20.89 19.91
C LYS A 116 8.17 21.15 21.43
N PRO A 117 7.73 22.32 21.95
CA PRO A 117 7.59 22.52 23.39
C PRO A 117 6.58 21.55 24.04
N ASP A 118 5.48 21.23 23.35
CA ASP A 118 4.47 20.30 23.84
C ASP A 118 4.79 18.83 23.51
N PHE A 119 5.44 18.61 22.37
CA PHE A 119 5.81 17.26 21.87
C PHE A 119 7.31 17.20 21.55
N PRO A 120 8.18 17.01 22.57
CA PRO A 120 9.64 17.05 22.40
C PRO A 120 10.19 16.00 21.41
N SER A 121 9.51 14.85 21.30
CA SER A 121 9.87 13.76 20.36
C SER A 121 9.49 14.03 18.91
N ALA A 122 8.79 15.14 18.62
CA ALA A 122 8.35 15.49 17.28
C ALA A 122 9.53 15.75 16.35
N PHE A 123 9.45 15.23 15.12
CA PHE A 123 10.43 15.47 14.05
C PHE A 123 9.78 15.38 12.67
N ILE A 124 10.49 15.86 11.65
CA ILE A 124 10.06 15.78 10.27
C ILE A 124 10.77 14.58 9.63
N PRO A 125 10.05 13.49 9.27
CA PRO A 125 10.63 12.36 8.56
C PRO A 125 11.04 12.78 7.14
N LYS A 126 11.98 12.05 6.53
CA LYS A 126 12.24 12.21 5.10
C LYS A 126 11.00 11.85 4.30
N PRO A 127 10.61 12.64 3.29
CA PRO A 127 9.52 12.28 2.41
C PRO A 127 9.77 10.91 1.79
N GLN A 128 8.79 10.03 1.85
CA GLN A 128 8.86 8.76 1.12
C GLN A 128 8.51 9.06 -0.33
N ARG A 129 9.46 8.81 -1.22
CA ARG A 129 9.20 8.82 -2.66
C ARG A 129 8.28 7.63 -2.96
N GLY A 130 7.06 7.94 -3.37
CA GLY A 130 6.11 6.95 -3.85
C GLY A 130 6.46 6.42 -5.24
#